data_6048c8c4b9b26845bac3af77c347e72f
#
_entry.id   6048c8c4b9b26845bac3af77c347e72f
#
_cell.length_a   1.000
_cell.length_b   1.000
_cell.length_c   1.000
_cell.angle_alpha   90.00
_cell.angle_beta   90.00
_cell.angle_gamma   90.00
#
_symmetry.space_group_name_H-M   'P 1'
#
loop_
_entity.id
_entity.type
_entity.pdbx_description
1 polymer ?
#
loop_
_entity_poly.entity_id
_entity_poly.type
_entity_poly.pdbx_seq_one_letter_code
_entity_poly.pdbx_strand_id
1 'polypeptide(L)'
;MIQLIMNDDTIDNNYNNNTKSSNVHRALIFQGGGSLGAYEAGVYKAMIEELSVFLEKQQDREKKQEEEPVLFHIISGTSVGAINAAILVSYVKENRTWEGSDQRLIDFWKYLSTNSSVEDMNPYFEYYWDFWHGLDNRVASGESARRYYSTKEFILKGVPNVFKPKIPKSDNRFFDLSNMWYVYDNEPLRQSLEKFAKFPISTNFENNEPRLLLVAVDIQEGIPIVFDSYEKEDGTRKSGYGKYYGLGSDEQPRNQNSTTGEFEHAIRYDDGIKSDFVMASSSLPVNYEYAKLIVEDYKPVPRDSSFENKENIVEPDKYSLSALSNNIHFFWDGGLLANTPLMQTVMAHRDYWHKVRKMEYNLPSLSIGIIDLHSRKQEYVPYDYDGVVDRKNDIIYHDRTEIDEYMATLISDFQKLSTSLIKLSKDNGVSEKSLQAILQEKIKAVNPIRRQHLRYNDLLKARVDINSVMRLERKNDSNTISNKIFDFSETTIIQLLY
;
A
#
# COMPACT_ATOMS: atom_id res chain seq x y z
N MET A 1 -15.90 1.59 17.78
CA MET A 1 -14.95 1.65 16.64
C MET A 1 -15.36 0.68 15.53
N ILE A 2 -15.38 -0.60 15.77
CA ILE A 2 -15.78 -1.64 14.81
C ILE A 2 -17.25 -1.54 14.39
N GLN A 3 -18.13 -1.01 15.24
CA GLN A 3 -19.50 -0.70 14.83
C GLN A 3 -19.60 0.19 13.59
N LEU A 4 -18.66 1.12 13.37
CA LEU A 4 -18.60 1.95 12.16
C LEU A 4 -18.12 1.18 10.91
N ILE A 5 -17.30 0.15 11.08
CA ILE A 5 -16.87 -0.74 9.97
C ILE A 5 -17.92 -1.81 9.68
N MET A 6 -18.72 -2.18 10.69
CA MET A 6 -19.66 -3.30 10.63
C MET A 6 -21.14 -2.88 10.59
N ASN A 7 -21.49 -1.66 11.05
CA ASN A 7 -22.88 -1.19 11.11
C ASN A 7 -23.22 -0.36 9.88
N ASP A 8 -23.49 -0.99 8.77
CA ASP A 8 -24.14 -0.33 7.63
C ASP A 8 -25.64 -0.69 7.55
N ASP A 9 -26.21 -1.30 8.58
CA ASP A 9 -27.64 -1.68 8.61
C ASP A 9 -28.57 -0.67 9.33
N THR A 10 -28.10 0.52 9.74
CA THR A 10 -28.93 1.40 10.59
C THR A 10 -29.09 2.86 10.14
N ILE A 11 -28.84 3.20 8.89
CA ILE A 11 -29.24 4.52 8.37
C ILE A 11 -30.01 4.33 7.05
N ASP A 12 -31.24 3.84 7.10
CA ASP A 12 -32.37 4.17 6.23
C ASP A 12 -33.52 3.18 6.42
N ASN A 13 -34.19 3.26 7.59
CA ASN A 13 -35.45 2.53 7.81
C ASN A 13 -36.66 3.18 7.11
N ASN A 14 -36.48 3.99 6.06
CA ASN A 14 -37.61 4.69 5.44
C ASN A 14 -37.65 4.72 3.90
N TYR A 15 -36.98 3.79 3.18
CA TYR A 15 -37.30 3.62 1.77
C TYR A 15 -37.22 2.14 1.35
N ASN A 16 -38.40 1.55 1.17
CA ASN A 16 -38.72 0.32 0.44
C ASN A 16 -37.96 -0.98 0.77
N ASN A 17 -38.64 -1.86 1.48
CA ASN A 17 -38.41 -3.33 1.60
C ASN A 17 -38.32 -4.00 0.23
N ASN A 18 -37.15 -3.97 -0.44
CA ASN A 18 -36.80 -4.89 -1.53
C ASN A 18 -35.38 -4.63 -2.11
N THR A 19 -34.40 -4.24 -1.31
CA THR A 19 -33.00 -4.28 -1.74
C THR A 19 -32.24 -5.26 -0.90
N LYS A 20 -31.73 -6.34 -1.56
CA LYS A 20 -30.72 -7.25 -1.02
C LYS A 20 -29.65 -6.46 -0.28
N SER A 21 -29.18 -6.98 0.87
CA SER A 21 -28.08 -6.41 1.66
C SER A 21 -27.00 -5.85 0.73
N SER A 22 -26.68 -4.59 0.89
CA SER A 22 -25.61 -3.95 0.12
C SER A 22 -24.33 -4.75 0.37
N ASN A 23 -23.74 -5.29 -0.70
CA ASN A 23 -22.52 -6.06 -0.60
C ASN A 23 -21.36 -5.09 -0.32
N VAL A 24 -21.06 -4.87 0.96
CA VAL A 24 -19.99 -3.97 1.41
C VAL A 24 -18.71 -4.75 1.58
N HIS A 25 -17.68 -4.36 0.87
CA HIS A 25 -16.35 -4.93 1.02
C HIS A 25 -15.52 -4.08 1.98
N ARG A 26 -14.76 -4.75 2.85
CA ARG A 26 -13.87 -4.11 3.81
C ARG A 26 -12.43 -4.19 3.34
N ALA A 27 -11.75 -3.04 3.37
CA ALA A 27 -10.33 -2.95 3.07
C ALA A 27 -9.56 -2.45 4.30
N LEU A 28 -8.40 -3.04 4.56
CA LEU A 28 -7.45 -2.58 5.57
C LEU A 28 -6.16 -2.15 4.87
N ILE A 29 -5.71 -0.94 5.18
CA ILE A 29 -4.52 -0.32 4.58
C ILE A 29 -3.48 -0.09 5.65
N PHE A 30 -2.30 -0.69 5.45
CA PHE A 30 -1.12 -0.52 6.27
C PHE A 30 -0.15 0.46 5.62
N GLN A 31 0.32 1.43 6.39
CA GLN A 31 1.24 2.46 5.93
C GLN A 31 2.70 2.02 6.02
N GLY A 32 3.59 2.62 5.25
CA GLY A 32 5.03 2.42 5.40
C GLY A 32 5.62 3.21 6.57
N GLY A 33 6.54 2.59 7.34
CA GLY A 33 7.12 3.26 8.51
C GLY A 33 8.19 2.49 9.28
N GLY A 34 8.86 1.49 8.71
CA GLY A 34 9.93 0.74 9.36
C GLY A 34 9.46 0.05 10.66
N SER A 35 10.20 0.21 11.76
CA SER A 35 9.86 -0.40 13.06
C SER A 35 8.50 0.02 13.61
N LEU A 36 7.94 1.14 13.14
CA LEU A 36 6.59 1.59 13.53
C LEU A 36 5.49 0.62 13.07
N GLY A 37 5.77 -0.29 12.14
CA GLY A 37 4.84 -1.35 11.77
C GLY A 37 4.44 -2.28 12.93
N ALA A 38 5.19 -2.28 14.05
CA ALA A 38 4.76 -2.93 15.29
C ALA A 38 3.46 -2.30 15.84
N TYR A 39 3.30 -0.98 15.73
CA TYR A 39 2.05 -0.30 16.08
C TYR A 39 0.87 -0.79 15.23
N GLU A 40 1.08 -1.02 13.93
CA GLU A 40 0.04 -1.60 13.07
C GLU A 40 -0.39 -2.98 13.56
N ALA A 41 0.56 -3.81 14.01
CA ALA A 41 0.26 -5.12 14.57
C ALA A 41 -0.56 -5.01 15.88
N GLY A 42 -0.22 -4.05 16.75
CA GLY A 42 -0.97 -3.76 17.96
C GLY A 42 -2.40 -3.27 17.68
N VAL A 43 -2.55 -2.34 16.74
CA VAL A 43 -3.87 -1.86 16.30
C VAL A 43 -4.69 -2.99 15.69
N TYR A 44 -4.08 -3.81 14.83
CA TYR A 44 -4.75 -4.96 14.24
C TYR A 44 -5.24 -5.96 15.30
N LYS A 45 -4.40 -6.26 16.31
CA LYS A 45 -4.79 -7.10 17.46
C LYS A 45 -6.03 -6.53 18.15
N ALA A 46 -6.02 -5.25 18.51
CA ALA A 46 -7.16 -4.62 19.16
C ALA A 46 -8.44 -4.67 18.29
N MET A 47 -8.29 -4.54 16.96
CA MET A 47 -9.40 -4.68 16.02
C MET A 47 -9.97 -6.10 16.01
N ILE A 48 -9.13 -7.13 16.02
CA ILE A 48 -9.57 -8.54 16.06
C ILE A 48 -10.25 -8.87 17.38
N GLU A 49 -9.70 -8.42 18.51
CA GLU A 49 -10.30 -8.63 19.84
C GLU A 49 -11.71 -7.99 19.96
N GLU A 50 -11.88 -6.75 19.49
CA GLU A 50 -13.21 -6.11 19.48
C GLU A 50 -14.18 -6.82 18.54
N LEU A 51 -13.67 -7.30 17.41
CA LEU A 51 -14.48 -7.94 16.39
C LEU A 51 -14.97 -9.31 16.84
N SER A 52 -14.13 -10.11 17.51
CA SER A 52 -14.53 -11.40 18.07
C SER A 52 -15.66 -11.22 19.09
N VAL A 53 -15.57 -10.24 19.99
CA VAL A 53 -16.62 -9.88 20.95
C VAL A 53 -17.93 -9.47 20.26
N PHE A 54 -17.84 -8.76 19.13
CA PHE A 54 -19.01 -8.35 18.36
C PHE A 54 -19.70 -9.55 17.70
N LEU A 55 -18.92 -10.44 17.08
CA LEU A 55 -19.44 -11.65 16.42
C LEU A 55 -20.04 -12.63 17.41
N GLU A 56 -19.46 -12.83 18.58
CA GLU A 56 -20.04 -13.66 19.65
C GLU A 56 -21.43 -13.14 20.07
N LYS A 57 -21.59 -11.82 20.23
CA LYS A 57 -22.88 -11.22 20.55
C LYS A 57 -23.94 -11.33 19.45
N GLN A 58 -23.51 -11.46 18.19
CA GLN A 58 -24.44 -11.69 17.07
C GLN A 58 -24.83 -13.18 16.93
N GLN A 59 -23.90 -14.09 17.16
CA GLN A 59 -24.19 -15.55 17.11
C GLN A 59 -25.23 -15.97 18.14
N ASP A 60 -25.28 -15.31 19.29
CA ASP A 60 -26.36 -15.53 20.28
C ASP A 60 -27.75 -15.09 19.78
N ARG A 61 -27.82 -14.27 18.71
CA ARG A 61 -29.10 -13.78 18.14
C ARG A 61 -29.56 -14.54 16.90
N GLU A 62 -28.66 -15.13 16.13
CA GLU A 62 -29.00 -15.85 14.89
C GLU A 62 -28.26 -17.18 14.82
N LYS A 63 -28.99 -18.27 15.16
CA LYS A 63 -28.53 -19.64 14.87
C LYS A 63 -28.57 -19.89 13.37
N LYS A 64 -27.54 -19.45 12.58
CA LYS A 64 -27.23 -19.98 11.24
C LYS A 64 -26.11 -19.18 10.58
N GLN A 65 -24.87 -19.63 10.75
CA GLN A 65 -23.89 -19.52 9.65
C GLN A 65 -22.76 -20.53 9.90
N GLU A 66 -22.59 -21.47 8.97
CA GLU A 66 -21.56 -22.52 9.02
C GLU A 66 -20.20 -22.02 8.49
N GLU A 67 -20.12 -20.79 7.98
CA GLU A 67 -18.86 -20.23 7.43
C GLU A 67 -18.37 -19.05 8.27
N GLU A 68 -17.07 -19.04 8.54
CA GLU A 68 -16.43 -17.94 9.24
C GLU A 68 -16.51 -16.65 8.40
N PRO A 69 -16.94 -15.52 8.97
CA PRO A 69 -17.12 -14.28 8.21
C PRO A 69 -15.78 -13.73 7.71
N VAL A 70 -15.75 -13.31 6.44
CA VAL A 70 -14.61 -12.58 5.88
C VAL A 70 -14.49 -11.24 6.60
N LEU A 71 -13.42 -11.03 7.39
CA LEU A 71 -13.21 -9.78 8.11
C LEU A 71 -12.78 -8.65 7.17
N PHE A 72 -11.77 -8.92 6.35
CA PHE A 72 -11.28 -7.99 5.33
C PHE A 72 -11.21 -8.69 3.97
N HIS A 73 -11.80 -8.06 2.96
CA HIS A 73 -11.77 -8.55 1.58
C HIS A 73 -10.48 -8.13 0.87
N ILE A 74 -9.89 -7.02 1.30
CA ILE A 74 -8.66 -6.48 0.75
C ILE A 74 -7.75 -6.08 1.91
N ILE A 75 -6.49 -6.50 1.83
CA ILE A 75 -5.41 -5.99 2.69
C ILE A 75 -4.35 -5.42 1.77
N SER A 76 -4.05 -4.14 1.94
CA SER A 76 -3.03 -3.47 1.15
C SER A 76 -1.99 -2.82 2.04
N GLY A 77 -0.77 -2.70 1.53
CA GLY A 77 0.30 -2.08 2.29
C GLY A 77 1.48 -1.64 1.44
N THR A 78 2.28 -0.79 2.05
CA THR A 78 3.50 -0.24 1.48
C THR A 78 4.64 -0.42 2.48
N SER A 79 5.85 -0.76 2.00
CA SER A 79 7.01 -0.92 2.89
C SER A 79 6.75 -1.97 3.98
N VAL A 80 6.94 -1.60 5.25
CA VAL A 80 6.60 -2.47 6.38
C VAL A 80 5.12 -2.85 6.41
N GLY A 81 4.23 -1.97 5.97
CA GLY A 81 2.81 -2.29 5.81
C GLY A 81 2.58 -3.41 4.79
N ALA A 82 3.41 -3.50 3.75
CA ALA A 82 3.40 -4.62 2.81
C ALA A 82 3.82 -5.95 3.47
N ILE A 83 4.77 -5.89 4.40
CA ILE A 83 5.22 -7.03 5.20
C ILE A 83 4.08 -7.53 6.10
N ASN A 84 3.46 -6.62 6.87
CA ASN A 84 2.32 -6.94 7.73
C ASN A 84 1.15 -7.53 6.92
N ALA A 85 0.81 -6.90 5.78
CA ALA A 85 -0.24 -7.38 4.88
C ALA A 85 0.05 -8.79 4.35
N ALA A 86 1.29 -9.06 3.92
CA ALA A 86 1.68 -10.37 3.39
C ALA A 86 1.61 -11.47 4.47
N ILE A 87 2.04 -11.19 5.70
CA ILE A 87 1.95 -12.15 6.82
C ILE A 87 0.50 -12.49 7.12
N LEU A 88 -0.38 -11.48 7.18
CA LEU A 88 -1.81 -11.68 7.46
C LEU A 88 -2.49 -12.49 6.36
N VAL A 89 -2.32 -12.10 5.10
CA VAL A 89 -2.95 -12.79 3.97
C VAL A 89 -2.44 -14.22 3.85
N SER A 90 -1.12 -14.43 4.06
CA SER A 90 -0.55 -15.78 4.09
C SER A 90 -1.16 -16.62 5.20
N TYR A 91 -1.32 -16.06 6.41
CA TYR A 91 -1.91 -16.77 7.53
C TYR A 91 -3.35 -17.20 7.24
N VAL A 92 -4.20 -16.27 6.78
CA VAL A 92 -5.62 -16.57 6.48
C VAL A 92 -5.73 -17.57 5.35
N LYS A 93 -4.89 -17.47 4.32
CA LYS A 93 -4.86 -18.47 3.23
C LYS A 93 -4.51 -19.87 3.72
N GLU A 94 -3.52 -19.98 4.62
CA GLU A 94 -3.06 -21.26 5.17
C GLU A 94 -4.08 -21.90 6.10
N ASN A 95 -4.65 -21.10 7.02
CA ASN A 95 -5.45 -21.61 8.14
C ASN A 95 -6.95 -21.53 7.89
N ARG A 96 -7.39 -20.79 6.87
CA ARG A 96 -8.81 -20.55 6.54
C ARG A 96 -9.59 -19.86 7.67
N THR A 97 -8.89 -19.20 8.57
CA THR A 97 -9.43 -18.48 9.71
C THR A 97 -8.65 -17.19 9.96
N TRP A 98 -9.31 -16.23 10.58
CA TRP A 98 -8.68 -14.99 11.07
C TRP A 98 -8.18 -15.14 12.51
N GLU A 99 -8.68 -16.15 13.24
CA GLU A 99 -8.28 -16.41 14.62
C GLU A 99 -6.79 -16.75 14.71
N GLY A 100 -6.05 -16.01 15.55
CA GLY A 100 -4.61 -16.15 15.73
C GLY A 100 -3.75 -15.45 14.67
N SER A 101 -4.35 -14.75 13.70
CA SER A 101 -3.59 -13.95 12.73
C SER A 101 -2.87 -12.76 13.37
N ASP A 102 -3.48 -12.16 14.38
CA ASP A 102 -2.90 -11.12 15.23
C ASP A 102 -1.66 -11.63 15.98
N GLN A 103 -1.76 -12.83 16.57
CA GLN A 103 -0.64 -13.42 17.29
C GLN A 103 0.54 -13.70 16.35
N ARG A 104 0.30 -14.13 15.10
CA ARG A 104 1.35 -14.32 14.09
C ARG A 104 2.12 -13.01 13.83
N LEU A 105 1.41 -11.87 13.73
CA LEU A 105 2.04 -10.57 13.58
C LEU A 105 2.83 -10.14 14.81
N ILE A 106 2.27 -10.34 16.01
CA ILE A 106 2.96 -10.04 17.27
C ILE A 106 4.25 -10.83 17.40
N ASP A 107 4.18 -12.13 17.11
CA ASP A 107 5.34 -13.01 17.15
C ASP A 107 6.42 -12.60 16.14
N PHE A 108 6.02 -12.15 14.96
CA PHE A 108 6.94 -11.60 13.96
C PHE A 108 7.68 -10.36 14.52
N TRP A 109 6.95 -9.39 15.07
CA TRP A 109 7.56 -8.18 15.61
C TRP A 109 8.45 -8.44 16.82
N LYS A 110 8.06 -9.36 17.71
CA LYS A 110 8.92 -9.82 18.80
C LYS A 110 10.18 -10.53 18.27
N TYR A 111 10.07 -11.27 17.17
CA TYR A 111 11.22 -11.91 16.55
C TYR A 111 12.19 -10.90 15.91
N LEU A 112 11.70 -9.78 15.40
CA LEU A 112 12.53 -8.70 14.86
C LEU A 112 13.18 -7.84 15.93
N SER A 113 12.62 -7.77 17.13
CA SER A 113 13.14 -6.94 18.21
C SER A 113 14.48 -7.48 18.75
N THR A 114 15.29 -6.58 19.27
CA THR A 114 16.58 -6.92 19.87
C THR A 114 16.96 -5.88 20.92
N ASN A 115 17.68 -6.32 21.96
CA ASN A 115 18.19 -5.41 22.96
C ASN A 115 19.36 -4.57 22.42
N SER A 116 19.40 -3.32 22.83
CA SER A 116 20.56 -2.46 22.63
C SER A 116 21.51 -2.55 23.81
N SER A 117 22.77 -2.15 23.62
CA SER A 117 23.72 -2.10 24.74
C SER A 117 23.30 -1.12 25.83
N VAL A 118 22.48 -0.13 25.53
CA VAL A 118 21.92 0.81 26.52
C VAL A 118 20.95 0.09 27.45
N GLU A 119 20.10 -0.79 26.91
CA GLU A 119 19.15 -1.59 27.69
C GLU A 119 19.87 -2.68 28.49
N ASP A 120 20.83 -3.36 27.87
CA ASP A 120 21.57 -4.45 28.50
C ASP A 120 22.51 -4.00 29.65
N MET A 121 23.19 -2.85 29.44
CA MET A 121 24.21 -2.35 30.38
C MET A 121 23.62 -1.57 31.55
N ASN A 122 22.48 -0.92 31.34
CA ASN A 122 21.88 -0.04 32.35
C ASN A 122 20.36 0.01 32.24
N PRO A 123 19.63 -0.95 32.82
CA PRO A 123 18.16 -0.96 32.81
C PRO A 123 17.54 0.25 33.53
N TYR A 124 18.34 1.03 34.27
CA TYR A 124 17.91 2.26 34.94
C TYR A 124 18.39 3.51 34.21
N PHE A 125 18.84 3.39 32.95
CA PHE A 125 19.38 4.51 32.17
C PHE A 125 18.41 5.70 32.12
N GLU A 126 17.13 5.46 31.85
CA GLU A 126 16.09 6.47 31.80
C GLU A 126 15.94 7.20 33.13
N TYR A 127 15.85 6.43 34.23
CA TYR A 127 15.75 6.98 35.57
C TYR A 127 16.92 7.89 35.93
N TYR A 128 18.17 7.46 35.66
CA TYR A 128 19.35 8.28 35.91
C TYR A 128 19.43 9.49 35.02
N TRP A 129 19.04 9.34 33.75
CA TRP A 129 18.95 10.48 32.82
C TRP A 129 17.99 11.54 33.31
N ASP A 130 16.78 11.15 33.65
CA ASP A 130 15.72 12.05 34.15
C ASP A 130 16.08 12.65 35.50
N PHE A 131 16.75 11.88 36.37
CA PHE A 131 17.25 12.39 37.65
C PHE A 131 18.26 13.54 37.47
N TRP A 132 19.18 13.41 36.52
CA TRP A 132 20.21 14.44 36.29
C TRP A 132 19.75 15.59 35.39
N HIS A 133 18.80 15.40 34.50
CA HIS A 133 18.41 16.34 33.46
C HIS A 133 16.92 16.75 33.51
N GLY A 134 16.08 16.04 34.26
CA GLY A 134 14.62 16.19 34.26
C GLY A 134 14.08 17.53 34.77
N LEU A 135 14.95 18.40 35.28
CA LEU A 135 14.59 19.77 35.66
C LEU A 135 14.72 20.77 34.47
N ASP A 136 15.30 20.37 33.38
CA ASP A 136 15.50 21.23 32.20
C ASP A 136 14.61 20.75 31.04
N ASN A 137 13.51 21.43 30.80
CA ASN A 137 12.56 21.13 29.69
C ASN A 137 13.20 21.24 28.28
N ARG A 138 14.45 21.67 28.18
CA ARG A 138 15.20 21.71 26.91
C ARG A 138 15.96 20.41 26.65
N VAL A 139 16.04 19.50 27.61
CA VAL A 139 16.70 18.21 27.49
C VAL A 139 15.65 17.14 27.19
N ALA A 140 15.96 16.24 26.24
CA ALA A 140 15.10 15.11 25.92
C ALA A 140 14.83 14.24 27.16
N SER A 141 13.65 13.63 27.24
CA SER A 141 13.32 12.67 28.30
C SER A 141 14.28 11.47 28.28
N GLY A 142 14.38 10.75 29.39
CA GLY A 142 15.19 9.53 29.48
C GLY A 142 14.80 8.49 28.44
N GLU A 143 13.51 8.32 28.16
CA GLU A 143 13.02 7.43 27.11
C GLU A 143 13.44 7.91 25.72
N SER A 144 13.32 9.19 25.39
CA SER A 144 13.83 9.73 24.12
C SER A 144 15.32 9.52 23.96
N ALA A 145 16.09 9.71 25.04
CA ALA A 145 17.53 9.49 25.06
C ALA A 145 17.87 8.00 24.84
N ARG A 146 17.17 7.09 25.54
CA ARG A 146 17.33 5.64 25.37
C ARG A 146 17.08 5.26 23.90
N ARG A 147 15.96 5.67 23.34
CA ARG A 147 15.60 5.38 21.95
C ARG A 147 16.64 5.93 20.97
N TYR A 148 17.10 7.16 21.18
CA TYR A 148 18.13 7.77 20.35
C TYR A 148 19.44 6.97 20.34
N TYR A 149 19.94 6.55 21.51
CA TYR A 149 21.17 5.78 21.59
C TYR A 149 21.01 4.36 21.08
N SER A 150 19.89 3.69 21.36
CA SER A 150 19.55 2.37 20.81
C SER A 150 19.50 2.42 19.29
N THR A 151 18.80 3.42 18.72
CA THR A 151 18.70 3.59 17.26
C THR A 151 20.07 3.86 16.62
N LYS A 152 20.90 4.68 17.24
CA LYS A 152 22.27 4.90 16.74
C LYS A 152 23.10 3.62 16.73
N GLU A 153 22.94 2.79 17.75
CA GLU A 153 23.62 1.49 17.80
C GLU A 153 23.14 0.59 16.66
N PHE A 154 21.83 0.51 16.42
CA PHE A 154 21.26 -0.31 15.35
C PHE A 154 21.70 0.19 13.95
N ILE A 155 21.76 1.49 13.74
CA ILE A 155 22.28 2.07 12.50
C ILE A 155 23.74 1.65 12.27
N LEU A 156 24.56 1.57 13.31
CA LEU A 156 25.97 1.21 13.22
C LEU A 156 26.22 -0.30 13.15
N LYS A 157 25.52 -1.07 13.96
CA LYS A 157 25.77 -2.53 14.11
C LYS A 157 24.80 -3.39 13.29
N GLY A 158 23.66 -2.84 12.88
CA GLY A 158 22.53 -3.57 12.29
C GLY A 158 21.58 -4.13 13.34
N VAL A 159 20.52 -4.76 12.84
CA VAL A 159 19.52 -5.51 13.62
C VAL A 159 19.53 -6.94 13.10
N PRO A 160 19.85 -7.95 13.90
CA PRO A 160 20.18 -9.30 13.43
C PRO A 160 19.17 -9.93 12.47
N ASN A 161 17.86 -9.72 12.73
CA ASN A 161 16.76 -10.30 11.96
C ASN A 161 16.16 -9.33 10.93
N VAL A 162 16.74 -8.13 10.76
CA VAL A 162 16.23 -7.08 9.87
C VAL A 162 17.25 -6.67 8.84
N PHE A 163 18.43 -6.18 9.28
CA PHE A 163 19.45 -5.69 8.34
C PHE A 163 20.86 -5.77 8.94
N LYS A 164 21.84 -5.88 8.06
CA LYS A 164 23.27 -5.85 8.40
C LYS A 164 23.94 -4.67 7.72
N PRO A 165 24.79 -3.91 8.40
CA PRO A 165 25.56 -2.85 7.77
C PRO A 165 26.56 -3.45 6.78
N LYS A 166 26.69 -2.84 5.61
CA LYS A 166 27.77 -3.15 4.68
C LYS A 166 29.02 -2.42 5.13
N ILE A 167 30.14 -3.10 5.15
CA ILE A 167 31.43 -2.48 5.45
C ILE A 167 31.82 -1.63 4.24
N PRO A 168 31.90 -0.29 4.34
CA PRO A 168 32.31 0.54 3.23
C PRO A 168 33.74 0.19 2.86
N LYS A 169 33.97 -0.26 1.63
CA LYS A 169 35.29 -0.25 1.05
C LYS A 169 35.65 1.20 0.76
N SER A 170 36.87 1.59 1.06
CA SER A 170 37.36 2.97 1.00
C SER A 170 36.96 3.69 -0.30
N ASP A 171 36.37 4.86 -0.15
CA ASP A 171 36.03 5.85 -1.15
C ASP A 171 34.69 5.66 -1.88
N ASN A 172 33.61 6.14 -1.23
CA ASN A 172 32.24 6.12 -1.75
C ASN A 172 31.93 7.33 -2.64
N ARG A 173 32.87 7.75 -3.50
CA ARG A 173 32.59 8.83 -4.44
C ARG A 173 32.00 8.31 -5.73
N PHE A 174 31.54 9.21 -6.57
CA PHE A 174 30.74 9.08 -7.78
C PHE A 174 31.02 7.89 -8.73
N PHE A 175 32.12 7.17 -8.54
CA PHE A 175 32.55 6.07 -9.43
C PHE A 175 32.85 4.80 -8.65
N ASP A 176 31.91 4.37 -7.79
CA ASP A 176 32.10 3.11 -7.09
C ASP A 176 31.76 1.91 -8.00
N LEU A 177 32.80 1.30 -8.55
CA LEU A 177 32.73 0.07 -9.32
C LEU A 177 32.19 -1.14 -8.52
N SER A 178 32.11 -1.01 -7.19
CA SER A 178 31.64 -2.07 -6.29
C SER A 178 30.15 -2.01 -5.98
N ASN A 179 29.40 -1.07 -6.56
CA ASN A 179 27.97 -0.85 -6.30
C ASN A 179 27.63 -0.62 -4.82
N MET A 180 28.45 0.18 -4.11
CA MET A 180 28.31 0.46 -2.67
C MET A 180 27.48 1.72 -2.39
N TRP A 181 26.48 2.01 -3.22
CA TRP A 181 25.59 3.17 -3.09
C TRP A 181 24.51 3.01 -2.01
N TYR A 182 24.40 1.82 -1.39
CA TYR A 182 23.46 1.53 -0.29
C TYR A 182 24.23 1.03 0.94
N VAL A 183 23.61 1.25 2.12
CA VAL A 183 24.29 1.10 3.42
C VAL A 183 24.09 -0.26 4.04
N TYR A 184 22.91 -0.88 3.84
CA TYR A 184 22.50 -2.10 4.53
C TYR A 184 22.14 -3.23 3.56
N ASP A 185 22.42 -4.44 3.99
CA ASP A 185 21.89 -5.68 3.43
C ASP A 185 20.63 -6.08 4.21
N ASN A 186 19.49 -6.20 3.52
CA ASN A 186 18.18 -6.55 4.10
C ASN A 186 17.80 -8.03 3.90
N GLU A 187 18.75 -8.89 3.50
CA GLU A 187 18.52 -10.33 3.39
C GLU A 187 18.04 -10.97 4.71
N PRO A 188 18.50 -10.55 5.93
CA PRO A 188 17.91 -11.04 7.17
C PRO A 188 16.41 -10.78 7.31
N LEU A 189 15.91 -9.63 6.81
CA LEU A 189 14.46 -9.33 6.83
C LEU A 189 13.68 -10.27 5.90
N ARG A 190 14.22 -10.58 4.72
CA ARG A 190 13.64 -11.57 3.81
C ARG A 190 13.51 -12.93 4.49
N GLN A 191 14.57 -13.42 5.11
CA GLN A 191 14.56 -14.70 5.85
C GLN A 191 13.55 -14.68 7.01
N SER A 192 13.45 -13.58 7.72
CA SER A 192 12.45 -13.39 8.76
C SER A 192 11.03 -13.44 8.21
N LEU A 193 10.79 -12.75 7.11
CA LEU A 193 9.49 -12.74 6.42
C LEU A 193 9.10 -14.16 5.97
N GLU A 194 10.01 -14.91 5.34
CA GLU A 194 9.77 -16.27 4.86
C GLU A 194 9.53 -17.28 6.00
N LYS A 195 9.96 -16.96 7.22
CA LYS A 195 9.65 -17.75 8.42
C LYS A 195 8.19 -17.56 8.88
N PHE A 196 7.60 -16.38 8.66
CA PHE A 196 6.27 -16.02 9.16
C PHE A 196 5.19 -16.00 8.08
N ALA A 197 5.56 -15.96 6.81
CA ALA A 197 4.65 -16.00 5.67
C ALA A 197 5.07 -17.05 4.66
N LYS A 198 4.11 -17.79 4.13
CA LYS A 198 4.34 -18.83 3.13
C LYS A 198 4.16 -18.26 1.73
N PHE A 199 5.22 -18.31 0.95
CA PHE A 199 5.23 -17.85 -0.44
C PHE A 199 5.22 -19.01 -1.44
N PRO A 200 4.72 -18.80 -2.67
CA PRO A 200 4.07 -17.59 -3.17
C PRO A 200 2.63 -17.41 -2.66
N ILE A 201 2.20 -16.15 -2.52
CA ILE A 201 0.84 -15.80 -2.11
C ILE A 201 0.01 -15.56 -3.37
N SER A 202 -0.91 -16.47 -3.65
CA SER A 202 -1.95 -16.35 -4.67
C SER A 202 -3.30 -16.57 -4.01
N THR A 203 -4.22 -15.63 -4.13
CA THR A 203 -5.54 -15.70 -3.49
C THR A 203 -6.63 -15.49 -4.53
N ASN A 204 -7.85 -15.85 -4.20
CA ASN A 204 -9.02 -15.62 -5.04
C ASN A 204 -10.28 -15.34 -4.21
N PHE A 205 -11.24 -14.70 -4.85
CA PHE A 205 -12.49 -14.31 -4.22
C PHE A 205 -13.40 -15.51 -3.90
N GLU A 206 -13.40 -16.52 -4.77
CA GLU A 206 -14.27 -17.71 -4.65
C GLU A 206 -13.97 -18.54 -3.40
N ASN A 207 -12.75 -18.49 -2.92
CA ASN A 207 -12.33 -19.20 -1.70
C ASN A 207 -12.49 -18.36 -0.43
N ASN A 208 -13.13 -17.21 -0.50
CA ASN A 208 -13.21 -16.23 0.61
C ASN A 208 -11.84 -15.79 1.12
N GLU A 209 -10.82 -15.80 0.26
CA GLU A 209 -9.46 -15.38 0.60
C GLU A 209 -9.29 -13.88 0.45
N PRO A 210 -8.63 -13.20 1.40
CA PRO A 210 -8.37 -11.77 1.28
C PRO A 210 -7.42 -11.49 0.12
N ARG A 211 -7.68 -10.39 -0.60
CA ARG A 211 -6.83 -9.90 -1.66
C ARG A 211 -5.66 -9.13 -1.09
N LEU A 212 -4.44 -9.49 -1.47
CA LEU A 212 -3.22 -8.78 -1.11
C LEU A 212 -2.85 -7.79 -2.20
N LEU A 213 -2.64 -6.53 -1.81
CA LEU A 213 -2.13 -5.47 -2.68
C LEU A 213 -0.86 -4.88 -2.08
N LEU A 214 0.24 -4.92 -2.83
CA LEU A 214 1.53 -4.35 -2.42
C LEU A 214 1.92 -3.27 -3.41
N VAL A 215 2.53 -2.19 -2.90
CA VAL A 215 2.96 -1.08 -3.75
C VAL A 215 4.48 -0.91 -3.69
N ALA A 216 5.11 -0.86 -4.86
CA ALA A 216 6.51 -0.48 -5.03
C ALA A 216 6.63 0.61 -6.10
N VAL A 217 7.77 1.25 -6.19
CA VAL A 217 8.05 2.28 -7.21
C VAL A 217 9.02 1.73 -8.25
N ASP A 218 8.61 1.71 -9.52
CA ASP A 218 9.53 1.46 -10.62
C ASP A 218 10.48 2.64 -10.78
N ILE A 219 11.77 2.35 -10.76
CA ILE A 219 12.82 3.38 -10.78
C ILE A 219 12.93 4.04 -12.16
N GLN A 220 12.80 3.25 -13.23
CA GLN A 220 12.94 3.74 -14.58
C GLN A 220 11.76 4.62 -15.00
N GLU A 221 10.56 4.21 -14.62
CA GLU A 221 9.32 4.92 -14.98
C GLU A 221 8.93 6.02 -13.98
N GLY A 222 9.44 5.96 -12.76
CA GLY A 222 9.09 6.90 -11.68
C GLY A 222 7.62 6.84 -11.27
N ILE A 223 7.00 5.66 -11.33
CA ILE A 223 5.58 5.44 -11.03
C ILE A 223 5.38 4.34 -9.99
N PRO A 224 4.30 4.41 -9.19
CA PRO A 224 3.93 3.32 -8.30
C PRO A 224 3.35 2.15 -9.09
N ILE A 225 3.79 0.94 -8.77
CA ILE A 225 3.31 -0.33 -9.33
C ILE A 225 2.60 -1.11 -8.22
N VAL A 226 1.45 -1.69 -8.55
CA VAL A 226 0.67 -2.52 -7.62
C VAL A 226 0.85 -3.99 -7.97
N PHE A 227 1.33 -4.78 -7.02
CA PHE A 227 1.30 -6.24 -7.08
C PHE A 227 0.03 -6.75 -6.43
N ASP A 228 -0.69 -7.62 -7.11
CA ASP A 228 -2.04 -8.03 -6.80
C ASP A 228 -2.13 -9.57 -6.75
N SER A 229 -2.57 -10.13 -5.64
CA SER A 229 -2.67 -11.57 -5.47
C SER A 229 -3.81 -12.22 -6.24
N TYR A 230 -4.79 -11.45 -6.75
CA TYR A 230 -5.89 -11.94 -7.57
C TYR A 230 -5.52 -12.00 -9.05
N GLU A 231 -6.15 -12.91 -9.76
CA GLU A 231 -6.02 -13.03 -11.21
C GLU A 231 -6.70 -11.87 -11.95
N LYS A 232 -6.14 -11.57 -13.12
CA LYS A 232 -6.76 -10.66 -14.09
C LYS A 232 -7.77 -11.43 -14.95
N GLU A 233 -8.45 -10.72 -15.85
CA GLU A 233 -9.49 -11.29 -16.73
C GLU A 233 -9.00 -12.42 -17.65
N ASP A 234 -7.71 -12.45 -17.95
CA ASP A 234 -7.05 -13.48 -18.78
C ASP A 234 -6.52 -14.67 -17.97
N GLY A 235 -6.84 -14.74 -16.67
CA GLY A 235 -6.38 -15.81 -15.78
C GLY A 235 -4.92 -15.68 -15.34
N THR A 236 -4.24 -14.58 -15.70
CA THR A 236 -2.86 -14.32 -15.29
C THR A 236 -2.79 -13.44 -14.06
N ARG A 237 -1.68 -13.53 -13.31
CA ARG A 237 -1.32 -12.53 -12.28
C ARG A 237 -0.21 -11.68 -12.83
N LYS A 238 -0.54 -10.41 -13.03
CA LYS A 238 0.40 -9.43 -13.59
C LYS A 238 0.13 -8.03 -13.06
N SER A 239 1.20 -7.24 -12.95
CA SER A 239 1.15 -5.81 -12.74
C SER A 239 1.36 -5.12 -14.07
N GLY A 240 0.34 -4.41 -14.57
CA GLY A 240 0.49 -3.55 -15.72
C GLY A 240 1.10 -2.21 -15.31
N TYR A 241 1.93 -1.63 -16.16
CA TYR A 241 2.34 -0.23 -16.04
C TYR A 241 1.14 0.64 -16.34
N GLY A 242 0.28 0.68 -15.35
CA GLY A 242 -1.03 1.26 -15.50
C GLY A 242 -1.00 2.76 -15.43
N LYS A 243 -1.70 3.31 -16.26
CA LYS A 243 -2.18 4.68 -16.34
C LYS A 243 -2.93 5.05 -15.07
N TYR A 244 -2.21 5.56 -14.08
CA TYR A 244 -2.77 5.92 -12.77
C TYR A 244 -3.80 7.04 -12.81
N TYR A 245 -3.94 7.75 -13.92
CA TYR A 245 -4.83 8.90 -14.05
C TYR A 245 -5.91 8.72 -15.12
N GLY A 246 -6.18 7.49 -15.54
CA GLY A 246 -7.20 7.21 -16.55
C GLY A 246 -8.44 6.56 -15.95
N LEU A 247 -9.52 7.29 -15.81
CA LEU A 247 -10.86 6.72 -15.72
C LEU A 247 -11.14 5.97 -17.05
N GLY A 248 -10.84 4.71 -17.10
CA GLY A 248 -11.04 3.89 -18.29
C GLY A 248 -9.75 3.24 -18.77
N SER A 249 -9.79 1.95 -18.82
CA SER A 249 -8.71 1.03 -19.01
C SER A 249 -8.60 0.54 -20.44
N ASP A 250 -8.74 1.39 -21.43
CA ASP A 250 -8.46 0.96 -22.79
C ASP A 250 -6.98 1.12 -23.05
N GLU A 251 -6.34 -0.01 -23.28
CA GLU A 251 -4.94 -0.22 -23.59
C GLU A 251 -4.59 0.46 -24.93
N GLN A 252 -4.43 1.77 -24.91
CA GLN A 252 -3.92 2.50 -26.06
C GLN A 252 -2.62 3.21 -25.66
N PRO A 253 -1.57 3.14 -26.48
CA PRO A 253 -0.28 3.73 -26.22
C PRO A 253 -0.39 5.25 -25.99
N ARG A 254 0.46 5.78 -25.11
CA ARG A 254 0.44 7.18 -24.64
C ARG A 254 0.56 8.22 -25.76
N ASN A 255 1.04 7.86 -26.94
CA ASN A 255 1.22 8.78 -28.06
C ASN A 255 1.12 8.07 -29.40
N GLN A 256 0.09 8.33 -30.18
CA GLN A 256 0.08 7.99 -31.60
C GLN A 256 1.06 8.81 -32.44
N ASN A 257 1.75 9.78 -31.83
CA ASN A 257 2.69 10.68 -32.52
C ASN A 257 4.15 10.51 -32.05
N SER A 258 4.47 9.62 -31.10
CA SER A 258 5.87 9.33 -30.77
C SER A 258 6.38 8.22 -31.69
N THR A 259 7.30 8.59 -32.54
CA THR A 259 8.06 7.69 -33.41
C THR A 259 9.04 6.78 -32.67
N THR A 260 9.09 6.87 -31.35
CA THR A 260 9.80 5.95 -30.46
C THR A 260 8.83 4.85 -30.04
N GLY A 261 9.09 3.60 -30.43
CA GLY A 261 8.29 2.44 -30.07
C GLY A 261 8.07 2.40 -28.55
N GLU A 262 6.83 2.58 -28.15
CA GLU A 262 6.42 2.43 -26.74
C GLU A 262 6.32 0.93 -26.45
N PHE A 263 6.88 0.55 -25.30
CA PHE A 263 6.83 -0.81 -24.83
C PHE A 263 5.70 -0.92 -23.81
N GLU A 264 4.89 -1.96 -23.93
CA GLU A 264 3.95 -2.34 -22.91
C GLU A 264 4.68 -3.23 -21.91
N HIS A 265 4.90 -2.72 -20.71
CA HIS A 265 5.56 -3.45 -19.65
C HIS A 265 4.53 -4.13 -18.77
N ALA A 266 4.68 -5.41 -18.53
CA ALA A 266 3.92 -6.16 -17.54
C ALA A 266 4.87 -7.07 -16.76
N ILE A 267 4.79 -7.02 -15.44
CA ILE A 267 5.46 -7.97 -14.56
C ILE A 267 4.50 -9.13 -14.33
N ARG A 268 4.85 -10.32 -14.77
CA ARG A 268 4.04 -11.51 -14.63
C ARG A 268 4.54 -12.37 -13.47
N TYR A 269 3.59 -12.87 -12.67
CA TYR A 269 3.85 -13.70 -11.50
C TYR A 269 2.69 -14.68 -11.26
N ASP A 270 2.40 -15.54 -12.23
CA ASP A 270 1.25 -16.46 -12.21
C ASP A 270 1.22 -17.37 -10.99
N ASP A 271 2.38 -17.77 -10.47
CA ASP A 271 2.47 -18.53 -9.21
C ASP A 271 1.95 -17.75 -7.99
N GLY A 272 1.93 -16.42 -8.05
CA GLY A 272 1.57 -15.53 -6.97
C GLY A 272 2.69 -14.59 -6.54
N ILE A 273 2.41 -13.77 -5.55
CA ILE A 273 3.35 -12.81 -4.96
C ILE A 273 4.42 -13.56 -4.18
N LYS A 274 5.70 -13.42 -4.56
CA LYS A 274 6.87 -13.97 -3.86
C LYS A 274 7.41 -12.97 -2.83
N SER A 275 8.30 -13.42 -1.96
CA SER A 275 8.97 -12.54 -0.99
C SER A 275 9.70 -11.38 -1.64
N ASP A 276 10.26 -11.59 -2.86
CA ASP A 276 10.94 -10.53 -3.62
C ASP A 276 10.04 -9.31 -3.91
N PHE A 277 8.74 -9.52 -4.11
CA PHE A 277 7.79 -8.42 -4.34
C PHE A 277 7.51 -7.61 -3.06
N VAL A 278 7.48 -8.29 -1.91
CA VAL A 278 7.37 -7.63 -0.61
C VAL A 278 8.64 -6.84 -0.31
N MET A 279 9.81 -7.43 -0.60
CA MET A 279 11.11 -6.75 -0.46
C MET A 279 11.23 -5.56 -1.42
N ALA A 280 10.65 -5.64 -2.63
CA ALA A 280 10.59 -4.49 -3.56
C ALA A 280 9.84 -3.31 -2.96
N SER A 281 8.72 -3.59 -2.29
CA SER A 281 7.94 -2.57 -1.56
C SER A 281 8.70 -1.98 -0.36
N SER A 282 9.73 -2.65 0.14
CA SER A 282 10.48 -2.28 1.36
C SER A 282 11.92 -1.85 1.07
N SER A 283 12.30 -1.69 -0.20
CA SER A 283 13.66 -1.28 -0.61
C SER A 283 13.83 0.23 -0.54
N LEU A 284 13.99 0.76 0.69
CA LEU A 284 14.17 2.20 0.94
C LEU A 284 15.47 2.71 0.27
N PRO A 285 15.39 3.74 -0.59
CA PRO A 285 16.57 4.28 -1.28
C PRO A 285 17.70 4.67 -0.35
N VAL A 286 18.94 4.47 -0.79
CA VAL A 286 20.17 4.74 -0.03
C VAL A 286 20.38 3.75 1.13
N ASN A 287 19.33 3.30 1.80
CA ASN A 287 19.46 2.33 2.89
C ASN A 287 19.65 0.92 2.35
N TYR A 288 18.84 0.50 1.37
CA TYR A 288 18.86 -0.85 0.81
C TYR A 288 19.12 -0.83 -0.70
N GLU A 289 19.61 -1.94 -1.22
CA GLU A 289 19.67 -2.16 -2.66
C GLU A 289 18.25 -2.13 -3.25
N TYR A 290 18.11 -1.60 -4.46
CA TYR A 290 16.86 -1.74 -5.19
C TYR A 290 16.54 -3.21 -5.45
N ALA A 291 15.28 -3.58 -5.37
CA ALA A 291 14.84 -4.92 -5.73
C ALA A 291 14.87 -5.10 -7.25
N LYS A 292 15.24 -6.30 -7.70
CA LYS A 292 15.31 -6.69 -9.12
C LYS A 292 14.22 -7.71 -9.37
N LEU A 293 13.26 -7.37 -10.24
CA LEU A 293 12.21 -8.28 -10.63
C LEU A 293 12.30 -8.60 -12.13
N ILE A 294 12.07 -9.86 -12.47
CA ILE A 294 12.08 -10.30 -13.85
C ILE A 294 10.73 -9.97 -14.49
N VAL A 295 10.75 -9.31 -15.63
CA VAL A 295 9.58 -9.02 -16.45
C VAL A 295 9.43 -10.15 -17.47
N GLU A 296 8.35 -10.92 -17.37
CA GLU A 296 8.14 -12.09 -18.22
C GLU A 296 7.42 -11.76 -19.55
N ASP A 297 6.59 -10.71 -19.58
CA ASP A 297 5.86 -10.27 -20.77
C ASP A 297 6.35 -8.90 -21.25
N TYR A 298 7.36 -8.94 -22.10
CA TYR A 298 7.85 -7.76 -22.79
C TYR A 298 7.49 -7.87 -24.28
N LYS A 299 6.49 -7.14 -24.74
CA LYS A 299 6.18 -7.03 -26.15
C LYS A 299 6.58 -5.65 -26.65
N PRO A 300 7.68 -5.53 -27.43
CA PRO A 300 7.93 -4.30 -28.14
C PRO A 300 6.77 -4.05 -29.10
N VAL A 301 6.17 -2.85 -29.05
CA VAL A 301 5.22 -2.44 -30.08
C VAL A 301 5.98 -2.42 -31.43
N PRO A 302 5.53 -3.11 -32.48
CA PRO A 302 6.22 -3.10 -33.76
C PRO A 302 6.38 -1.67 -34.23
N ARG A 303 7.60 -1.23 -34.51
CA ARG A 303 7.84 0.00 -35.25
C ARG A 303 7.20 -0.19 -36.61
N ASP A 304 6.30 0.71 -36.96
CA ASP A 304 5.80 0.78 -38.32
C ASP A 304 7.01 0.94 -39.25
N SER A 305 7.23 -0.08 -40.11
CA SER A 305 8.42 -0.21 -40.96
C SER A 305 8.54 0.84 -42.06
N SER A 306 7.70 1.89 -42.01
CA SER A 306 7.66 2.96 -43.01
C SER A 306 8.66 4.10 -42.81
N PHE A 307 9.45 4.11 -41.72
CA PHE A 307 10.50 5.11 -41.49
C PHE A 307 11.87 4.47 -41.22
N GLU A 308 12.43 3.82 -42.22
CA GLU A 308 13.86 3.50 -42.27
C GLU A 308 14.65 4.76 -42.66
N ASN A 309 15.02 5.60 -41.72
CA ASN A 309 16.22 6.43 -41.85
C ASN A 309 17.30 5.84 -40.95
N LYS A 310 18.19 5.08 -41.59
CA LYS A 310 19.39 4.49 -41.03
C LYS A 310 20.46 5.54 -40.82
N GLU A 311 20.34 6.45 -39.89
CA GLU A 311 21.50 7.21 -39.45
C GLU A 311 21.25 7.67 -38.00
N ASN A 312 22.08 7.21 -37.09
CA ASN A 312 22.16 7.44 -35.65
C ASN A 312 21.54 6.35 -34.75
N ILE A 313 21.99 5.12 -34.92
CA ILE A 313 22.02 4.19 -33.79
C ILE A 313 23.18 4.67 -32.90
N VAL A 314 22.85 5.46 -31.90
CA VAL A 314 23.75 5.65 -30.76
C VAL A 314 23.85 4.27 -30.11
N GLU A 315 25.03 3.66 -30.20
CA GLU A 315 25.33 2.44 -29.43
C GLU A 315 24.99 2.73 -27.97
N PRO A 316 24.19 1.88 -27.29
CA PRO A 316 23.89 2.10 -25.88
C PRO A 316 25.22 2.14 -25.13
N ASP A 317 25.40 3.20 -24.37
CA ASP A 317 26.57 3.45 -23.55
C ASP A 317 26.91 2.16 -22.78
N LYS A 318 28.14 1.68 -22.87
CA LYS A 318 28.62 0.42 -22.26
C LYS A 318 28.36 0.32 -20.75
N TYR A 319 27.91 1.40 -20.13
CA TYR A 319 27.64 1.54 -18.71
C TYR A 319 26.16 1.75 -18.36
N SER A 320 25.25 1.74 -19.34
CA SER A 320 23.82 1.81 -19.01
C SER A 320 23.36 0.46 -18.49
N LEU A 321 22.75 0.44 -17.32
CA LEU A 321 22.09 -0.74 -16.73
C LEU A 321 21.08 -1.41 -17.68
N SER A 322 20.53 -0.67 -18.66
CA SER A 322 19.71 -1.17 -19.76
C SER A 322 20.42 -2.17 -20.69
N ALA A 323 21.74 -2.18 -20.69
CA ALA A 323 22.52 -3.14 -21.48
C ALA A 323 22.66 -4.52 -20.83
N LEU A 324 22.30 -4.66 -19.54
CA LEU A 324 22.53 -5.89 -18.77
C LEU A 324 21.45 -6.94 -18.91
N SER A 325 20.20 -6.58 -19.17
CA SER A 325 19.13 -7.53 -19.54
C SER A 325 17.83 -6.77 -19.84
N ASN A 326 17.22 -7.03 -20.98
CA ASN A 326 15.95 -6.44 -21.40
C ASN A 326 14.75 -6.89 -20.54
N ASN A 327 14.97 -7.73 -19.53
CA ASN A 327 13.91 -8.37 -18.76
C ASN A 327 13.98 -8.10 -17.24
N ILE A 328 14.83 -7.20 -16.76
CA ILE A 328 14.94 -6.88 -15.34
C ILE A 328 14.49 -5.43 -15.12
N HIS A 329 13.51 -5.26 -14.21
CA HIS A 329 13.09 -3.97 -13.68
C HIS A 329 13.57 -3.78 -12.25
N PHE A 330 13.81 -2.53 -11.88
CA PHE A 330 14.35 -2.14 -10.59
C PHE A 330 13.32 -1.36 -9.79
N PHE A 331 13.22 -1.68 -8.49
CA PHE A 331 12.19 -1.12 -7.64
C PHE A 331 12.76 -0.55 -6.34
N TRP A 332 12.16 0.53 -5.92
CA TRP A 332 12.29 1.12 -4.60
C TRP A 332 10.99 1.01 -3.81
N ASP A 333 11.12 1.33 -2.51
CA ASP A 333 10.03 1.40 -1.55
C ASP A 333 8.85 2.21 -2.08
N GLY A 334 7.66 1.65 -1.97
CA GLY A 334 6.41 2.28 -2.39
C GLY A 334 6.11 3.58 -1.65
N GLY A 335 6.63 3.75 -0.43
CA GLY A 335 6.45 4.93 0.40
C GLY A 335 6.92 6.24 -0.22
N LEU A 336 7.78 6.18 -1.24
CA LEU A 336 8.19 7.36 -1.99
C LEU A 336 7.02 8.07 -2.69
N LEU A 337 6.06 7.33 -3.21
CA LEU A 337 4.94 7.87 -4.00
C LEU A 337 3.56 7.53 -3.44
N ALA A 338 3.41 6.41 -2.73
CA ALA A 338 2.14 5.91 -2.23
C ALA A 338 2.32 5.25 -0.85
N ASN A 339 2.69 6.06 0.16
CA ASN A 339 2.90 5.56 1.53
C ASN A 339 1.61 5.01 2.14
N THR A 340 0.45 5.58 1.78
CA THR A 340 -0.90 5.09 2.09
C THR A 340 -1.60 4.76 0.77
N PRO A 341 -1.67 3.49 0.33
CA PRO A 341 -2.13 3.13 -1.01
C PRO A 341 -3.67 3.10 -1.14
N LEU A 342 -4.37 4.19 -0.77
CA LEU A 342 -5.83 4.30 -0.84
C LEU A 342 -6.33 4.25 -2.28
N MET A 343 -5.83 5.13 -3.14
CA MET A 343 -6.27 5.19 -4.54
C MET A 343 -5.97 3.88 -5.27
N GLN A 344 -4.81 3.27 -5.00
CA GLN A 344 -4.42 1.98 -5.56
C GLN A 344 -5.41 0.88 -5.17
N THR A 345 -5.85 0.89 -3.91
CA THR A 345 -6.84 -0.06 -3.38
C THR A 345 -8.21 0.12 -4.05
N VAL A 346 -8.70 1.36 -4.14
CA VAL A 346 -9.99 1.68 -4.78
C VAL A 346 -9.96 1.31 -6.27
N MET A 347 -8.87 1.63 -6.97
CA MET A 347 -8.73 1.31 -8.40
C MET A 347 -8.61 -0.20 -8.64
N ALA A 348 -7.86 -0.93 -7.82
CA ALA A 348 -7.76 -2.38 -7.91
C ALA A 348 -9.13 -3.05 -7.67
N HIS A 349 -9.89 -2.57 -6.68
CA HIS A 349 -11.24 -3.05 -6.41
C HIS A 349 -12.16 -2.82 -7.59
N ARG A 350 -12.22 -1.58 -8.12
CA ARG A 350 -13.00 -1.21 -9.29
C ARG A 350 -12.66 -2.08 -10.50
N ASP A 351 -11.37 -2.22 -10.81
CA ASP A 351 -10.93 -2.96 -11.98
C ASP A 351 -11.25 -4.45 -11.89
N TYR A 352 -11.15 -5.05 -10.71
CA TYR A 352 -11.54 -6.44 -10.50
C TYR A 352 -13.03 -6.65 -10.79
N TRP A 353 -13.90 -5.87 -10.16
CA TRP A 353 -15.34 -6.05 -10.33
C TRP A 353 -15.81 -5.70 -11.74
N HIS A 354 -15.24 -4.65 -12.33
CA HIS A 354 -15.62 -4.22 -13.66
C HIS A 354 -15.04 -5.10 -14.78
N LYS A 355 -13.74 -5.38 -14.73
CA LYS A 355 -13.05 -6.10 -15.82
C LYS A 355 -13.12 -7.62 -15.63
N VAL A 356 -12.78 -8.13 -14.45
CA VAL A 356 -12.72 -9.58 -14.19
C VAL A 356 -14.11 -10.14 -13.98
N ARG A 357 -14.91 -9.50 -13.11
CA ARG A 357 -16.29 -9.95 -12.78
C ARG A 357 -17.35 -9.44 -13.76
N LYS A 358 -16.98 -8.60 -14.74
CA LYS A 358 -17.85 -8.06 -15.80
C LYS A 358 -19.06 -7.29 -15.27
N MET A 359 -18.95 -6.66 -14.09
CA MET A 359 -20.00 -5.82 -13.53
C MET A 359 -19.86 -4.39 -14.06
N GLU A 360 -20.85 -3.89 -14.76
CA GLU A 360 -20.86 -2.49 -15.23
C GLU A 360 -21.42 -1.52 -14.18
N TYR A 361 -22.35 -2.00 -13.36
CA TYR A 361 -23.11 -1.21 -12.39
C TYR A 361 -23.21 -1.96 -11.06
N ASN A 362 -23.48 -1.23 -9.97
CA ASN A 362 -23.70 -1.79 -8.63
C ASN A 362 -22.51 -2.63 -8.14
N LEU A 363 -21.32 -2.11 -8.32
CA LEU A 363 -20.14 -2.74 -7.76
C LEU A 363 -20.24 -2.73 -6.21
N PRO A 364 -19.66 -3.73 -5.52
CA PRO A 364 -19.59 -3.69 -4.06
C PRO A 364 -18.96 -2.40 -3.58
N SER A 365 -19.57 -1.77 -2.58
CA SER A 365 -19.04 -0.56 -1.95
C SER A 365 -17.85 -0.89 -1.04
N LEU A 366 -17.07 0.11 -0.68
CA LEU A 366 -15.89 -0.06 0.17
C LEU A 366 -16.08 0.65 1.51
N SER A 367 -15.78 -0.08 2.60
CA SER A 367 -15.46 0.50 3.92
C SER A 367 -13.98 0.28 4.18
N ILE A 368 -13.24 1.34 4.47
CA ILE A 368 -11.78 1.33 4.48
C ILE A 368 -11.26 1.71 5.86
N GLY A 369 -10.40 0.88 6.42
CA GLY A 369 -9.58 1.19 7.59
C GLY A 369 -8.16 1.54 7.15
N ILE A 370 -7.60 2.63 7.65
CA ILE A 370 -6.22 3.06 7.42
C ILE A 370 -5.53 3.12 8.78
N ILE A 371 -4.37 2.49 8.90
CA ILE A 371 -3.50 2.65 10.08
C ILE A 371 -2.37 3.59 9.69
N ASP A 372 -2.39 4.79 10.26
CA ASP A 372 -1.46 5.88 9.96
C ASP A 372 -0.35 5.96 11.02
N LEU A 373 0.89 5.80 10.58
CA LEU A 373 2.08 5.74 11.42
C LEU A 373 2.73 7.10 11.66
N HIS A 374 2.49 8.05 10.75
CA HIS A 374 3.15 9.36 10.76
C HIS A 374 2.18 10.47 11.10
N SER A 375 2.42 11.15 12.22
CA SER A 375 1.51 12.17 12.72
C SER A 375 1.40 13.38 11.79
N ARG A 376 0.18 13.69 11.35
CA ARG A 376 -0.11 14.90 10.57
C ARG A 376 0.06 16.17 11.41
N LYS A 377 -0.36 16.13 12.68
CA LYS A 377 -0.34 17.27 13.59
C LYS A 377 0.67 17.05 14.69
N GLN A 378 1.35 18.11 15.07
CA GLN A 378 2.22 18.16 16.22
C GLN A 378 1.89 19.44 17.04
N GLU A 379 1.80 19.31 18.35
CA GLU A 379 1.43 20.43 19.23
C GLU A 379 2.54 21.48 19.31
N TYR A 380 3.80 21.04 19.28
CA TYR A 380 4.95 21.90 19.42
C TYR A 380 5.82 21.92 18.16
N VAL A 381 6.33 23.09 17.83
CA VAL A 381 7.35 23.24 16.79
C VAL A 381 8.70 22.83 17.40
N PRO A 382 9.43 21.87 16.84
CA PRO A 382 10.72 21.46 17.37
C PRO A 382 11.77 22.55 17.18
N TYR A 383 12.68 22.70 18.16
CA TYR A 383 13.78 23.66 18.15
C TYR A 383 15.17 23.01 18.15
N ASP A 384 15.24 21.69 18.16
CA ASP A 384 16.49 20.94 18.04
C ASP A 384 16.58 20.22 16.68
N TYR A 385 17.79 19.83 16.30
CA TYR A 385 18.04 19.22 14.99
C TYR A 385 17.28 17.91 14.80
N ASP A 386 17.25 17.04 15.82
CA ASP A 386 16.61 15.73 15.74
C ASP A 386 15.11 15.87 15.58
N GLY A 387 14.47 16.69 16.39
CA GLY A 387 13.04 16.96 16.29
C GLY A 387 12.63 17.61 14.96
N VAL A 388 13.44 18.52 14.41
CA VAL A 388 13.20 19.11 13.08
C VAL A 388 13.26 18.04 11.99
N VAL A 389 14.23 17.13 12.04
CA VAL A 389 14.34 16.02 11.08
C VAL A 389 13.18 15.04 11.22
N ASP A 390 12.79 14.71 12.46
CA ASP A 390 11.63 13.86 12.74
C ASP A 390 10.35 14.49 12.16
N ARG A 391 10.09 15.76 12.47
CA ARG A 391 8.90 16.46 11.96
C ARG A 391 8.89 16.55 10.44
N LYS A 392 10.03 16.80 9.81
CA LYS A 392 10.16 16.78 8.34
C LYS A 392 9.72 15.42 7.77
N ASN A 393 10.17 14.33 8.38
CA ASN A 393 9.82 12.98 7.94
C ASN A 393 8.31 12.70 8.13
N ASP A 394 7.73 13.08 9.25
CA ASP A 394 6.29 12.97 9.47
C ASP A 394 5.49 13.76 8.44
N ILE A 395 5.91 14.98 8.08
CA ILE A 395 5.28 15.77 7.02
C ILE A 395 5.41 15.11 5.65
N ILE A 396 6.50 14.41 5.37
CA ILE A 396 6.71 13.71 4.10
C ILE A 396 5.86 12.46 4.00
N TYR A 397 5.75 11.67 5.07
CA TYR A 397 5.19 10.32 5.03
C TYR A 397 3.79 10.17 5.64
N HIS A 398 3.21 11.25 6.26
CA HIS A 398 1.85 11.17 6.79
C HIS A 398 0.81 10.86 5.71
N ASP A 399 -0.36 10.41 6.14
CA ASP A 399 -1.47 10.15 5.22
C ASP A 399 -1.93 11.45 4.51
N ARG A 400 -1.92 11.43 3.19
CA ARG A 400 -2.35 12.53 2.31
C ARG A 400 -3.58 12.17 1.48
N THR A 401 -4.21 11.06 1.79
CA THR A 401 -5.26 10.48 0.95
C THR A 401 -6.63 11.14 1.15
N GLU A 402 -6.76 12.17 1.99
CA GLU A 402 -8.02 12.95 2.11
C GLU A 402 -8.49 13.53 0.76
N ILE A 403 -7.55 13.95 -0.09
CA ILE A 403 -7.89 14.45 -1.43
C ILE A 403 -8.35 13.31 -2.33
N ASP A 404 -7.71 12.15 -2.24
CA ASP A 404 -8.08 10.95 -3.01
C ASP A 404 -9.47 10.47 -2.60
N GLU A 405 -9.77 10.44 -1.30
CA GLU A 405 -11.09 10.12 -0.76
C GLU A 405 -12.16 11.10 -1.27
N TYR A 406 -11.88 12.40 -1.14
CA TYR A 406 -12.78 13.45 -1.63
C TYR A 406 -13.06 13.29 -3.14
N MET A 407 -12.04 13.07 -3.94
CA MET A 407 -12.18 12.89 -5.38
C MET A 407 -12.96 11.62 -5.73
N ALA A 408 -12.70 10.51 -5.05
CA ALA A 408 -13.44 9.26 -5.26
C ALA A 408 -14.93 9.42 -4.90
N THR A 409 -15.23 10.10 -3.79
CA THR A 409 -16.61 10.41 -3.36
C THR A 409 -17.29 11.35 -4.36
N LEU A 410 -16.61 12.41 -4.78
CA LEU A 410 -17.15 13.36 -5.78
C LEU A 410 -17.49 12.68 -7.10
N ILE A 411 -16.64 11.77 -7.57
CA ILE A 411 -16.90 10.98 -8.79
C ILE A 411 -18.14 10.11 -8.60
N SER A 412 -18.24 9.43 -7.44
CA SER A 412 -19.41 8.60 -7.14
C SER A 412 -20.71 9.43 -7.09
N ASP A 413 -20.69 10.58 -6.43
CA ASP A 413 -21.86 11.47 -6.33
C ASP A 413 -22.26 12.05 -7.69
N PHE A 414 -21.28 12.43 -8.52
CA PHE A 414 -21.53 12.83 -9.89
C PHE A 414 -22.21 11.72 -10.71
N GLN A 415 -21.74 10.48 -10.58
CA GLN A 415 -22.33 9.33 -11.26
C GLN A 415 -23.76 9.04 -10.76
N LYS A 416 -24.02 9.14 -9.44
CA LYS A 416 -25.37 9.02 -8.86
C LYS A 416 -26.33 10.08 -9.41
N LEU A 417 -25.90 11.35 -9.38
CA LEU A 417 -26.69 12.45 -9.90
C LEU A 417 -27.00 12.27 -11.39
N SER A 418 -25.99 11.96 -12.19
CA SER A 418 -26.16 11.74 -13.63
C SER A 418 -27.11 10.59 -13.94
N THR A 419 -26.98 9.48 -13.22
CA THR A 419 -27.89 8.33 -13.36
C THR A 419 -29.34 8.70 -13.00
N SER A 420 -29.53 9.49 -11.93
CA SER A 420 -30.85 9.97 -11.51
C SER A 420 -31.47 10.91 -12.54
N LEU A 421 -30.69 11.82 -13.12
CA LEU A 421 -31.14 12.72 -14.19
C LEU A 421 -31.51 11.95 -15.46
N ILE A 422 -30.75 10.92 -15.83
CA ILE A 422 -31.08 10.05 -16.98
C ILE A 422 -32.41 9.33 -16.72
N LYS A 423 -32.59 8.78 -15.50
CA LYS A 423 -33.85 8.14 -15.12
C LYS A 423 -35.02 9.13 -15.21
N LEU A 424 -34.87 10.29 -14.57
CA LEU A 424 -35.92 11.34 -14.63
C LEU A 424 -36.25 11.75 -16.06
N SER A 425 -35.25 11.87 -16.94
CA SER A 425 -35.46 12.21 -18.36
C SER A 425 -36.26 11.13 -19.08
N LYS A 426 -36.01 9.86 -18.84
CA LYS A 426 -36.79 8.73 -19.37
C LYS A 426 -38.23 8.75 -18.88
N ASP A 427 -38.41 8.97 -17.57
CA ASP A 427 -39.75 9.04 -16.94
C ASP A 427 -40.59 10.22 -17.48
N ASN A 428 -39.95 11.29 -17.94
CA ASN A 428 -40.58 12.46 -18.56
C ASN A 428 -40.67 12.38 -20.12
N GLY A 429 -40.47 11.20 -20.71
CA GLY A 429 -40.72 10.95 -22.10
C GLY A 429 -39.62 11.38 -23.08
N VAL A 430 -38.41 11.68 -22.60
CA VAL A 430 -37.26 11.89 -23.47
C VAL A 430 -36.94 10.58 -24.20
N SER A 431 -36.83 10.65 -25.54
CA SER A 431 -36.62 9.44 -26.34
C SER A 431 -35.27 8.76 -26.00
N GLU A 432 -35.26 7.45 -25.91
CA GLU A 432 -34.05 6.65 -25.70
C GLU A 432 -32.97 6.99 -26.76
N LYS A 433 -33.39 7.23 -28.01
CA LYS A 433 -32.49 7.60 -29.10
C LYS A 433 -31.75 8.92 -28.82
N SER A 434 -32.45 9.92 -28.27
CA SER A 434 -31.85 11.21 -27.93
C SER A 434 -30.88 11.10 -26.78
N LEU A 435 -31.21 10.30 -25.73
CA LEU A 435 -30.33 10.02 -24.61
C LEU A 435 -29.07 9.27 -25.06
N GLN A 436 -29.24 8.24 -25.90
CA GLN A 436 -28.10 7.49 -26.42
C GLN A 436 -27.20 8.34 -27.31
N ALA A 437 -27.75 9.28 -28.08
CA ALA A 437 -26.94 10.19 -28.86
C ALA A 437 -25.97 11.01 -28.00
N ILE A 438 -26.43 11.50 -26.84
CA ILE A 438 -25.60 12.24 -25.88
C ILE A 438 -24.59 11.28 -25.19
N LEU A 439 -25.05 10.15 -24.70
CA LEU A 439 -24.22 9.22 -23.97
C LEU A 439 -23.10 8.60 -24.82
N GLN A 440 -23.34 8.46 -26.13
CA GLN A 440 -22.36 7.94 -27.09
C GLN A 440 -21.43 9.01 -27.65
N GLU A 441 -21.63 10.28 -27.31
CA GLU A 441 -20.75 11.35 -27.72
C GLU A 441 -19.36 11.17 -27.08
N LYS A 442 -18.32 11.33 -27.91
CA LYS A 442 -16.94 11.26 -27.46
C LYS A 442 -16.57 12.48 -26.62
N ILE A 443 -15.96 12.26 -25.49
CA ILE A 443 -15.44 13.34 -24.65
C ILE A 443 -14.25 13.98 -25.36
N LYS A 444 -14.34 15.29 -25.62
CA LYS A 444 -13.23 16.03 -26.21
C LYS A 444 -12.05 16.06 -25.26
N ALA A 445 -10.91 15.53 -25.70
CA ALA A 445 -9.69 15.60 -24.97
C ALA A 445 -9.10 17.02 -25.04
N VAL A 446 -9.23 17.77 -23.95
CA VAL A 446 -8.56 19.08 -23.80
C VAL A 446 -7.14 18.89 -23.24
N ASN A 447 -6.86 17.72 -22.68
CA ASN A 447 -5.58 17.37 -22.03
C ASN A 447 -5.11 16.01 -22.57
N PRO A 448 -3.83 15.82 -22.92
CA PRO A 448 -3.28 14.54 -23.37
C PRO A 448 -3.49 13.40 -22.34
N ILE A 449 -3.76 13.71 -21.08
CA ILE A 449 -4.16 12.74 -20.05
C ILE A 449 -5.57 12.18 -20.29
N ARG A 450 -6.48 12.94 -20.95
CA ARG A 450 -7.81 12.46 -21.32
C ARG A 450 -7.72 11.60 -22.58
N ARG A 451 -8.12 10.36 -22.46
CA ARG A 451 -8.13 9.44 -23.61
C ARG A 451 -9.14 9.86 -24.65
N GLN A 452 -8.71 9.84 -25.91
CA GLN A 452 -9.50 10.25 -27.08
C GLN A 452 -10.75 9.39 -27.32
N HIS A 453 -10.92 8.27 -26.61
CA HIS A 453 -11.96 7.28 -26.88
C HIS A 453 -13.02 7.13 -25.80
N LEU A 454 -12.91 7.85 -24.66
CA LEU A 454 -13.96 7.84 -23.64
C LEU A 454 -15.21 8.54 -24.14
N ARG A 455 -16.34 7.87 -23.94
CA ARG A 455 -17.68 8.42 -24.17
C ARG A 455 -18.28 8.80 -22.81
N TYR A 456 -19.31 9.68 -22.83
CA TYR A 456 -19.99 10.03 -21.59
C TYR A 456 -20.58 8.81 -20.88
N ASN A 457 -21.08 7.81 -21.64
CA ASN A 457 -21.56 6.56 -21.06
C ASN A 457 -20.51 5.81 -20.24
N ASP A 458 -19.23 5.88 -20.61
CA ASP A 458 -18.16 5.19 -19.91
C ASP A 458 -17.86 5.82 -18.53
N LEU A 459 -18.20 7.12 -18.36
CA LEU A 459 -18.10 7.79 -17.06
C LEU A 459 -19.14 7.30 -16.03
N LEU A 460 -20.23 6.67 -16.50
CA LEU A 460 -21.30 6.19 -15.63
C LEU A 460 -21.09 4.74 -15.16
N LYS A 461 -20.12 4.04 -15.77
CA LYS A 461 -19.81 2.66 -15.46
C LYS A 461 -18.83 2.52 -14.31
N ALA A 462 -18.82 1.34 -13.71
CA ALA A 462 -17.85 0.94 -12.71
C ALA A 462 -17.74 1.92 -11.53
N ARG A 463 -18.88 2.36 -11.01
CA ARG A 463 -18.93 3.20 -9.80
C ARG A 463 -18.57 2.37 -8.57
N VAL A 464 -17.63 2.88 -7.79
CA VAL A 464 -17.31 2.39 -6.46
C VAL A 464 -17.77 3.43 -5.44
N ASP A 465 -18.70 3.06 -4.60
CA ASP A 465 -19.12 3.87 -3.47
C ASP A 465 -18.19 3.61 -2.27
N ILE A 466 -17.67 4.68 -1.67
CA ILE A 466 -16.92 4.61 -0.42
C ILE A 466 -17.92 4.93 0.70
N ASN A 467 -18.23 3.92 1.51
CA ASN A 467 -19.17 4.07 2.62
C ASN A 467 -18.53 4.78 3.82
N SER A 468 -17.30 4.41 4.12
CA SER A 468 -16.54 5.00 5.22
C SER A 468 -15.05 4.88 5.00
N VAL A 469 -14.31 5.88 5.49
CA VAL A 469 -12.86 5.82 5.67
C VAL A 469 -12.55 6.15 7.12
N MET A 470 -12.02 5.15 7.83
CA MET A 470 -11.60 5.31 9.22
C MET A 470 -10.08 5.37 9.28
N ARG A 471 -9.54 6.38 9.94
CA ARG A 471 -8.10 6.55 10.15
C ARG A 471 -7.76 6.31 11.61
N LEU A 472 -6.84 5.39 11.85
CA LEU A 472 -6.26 5.09 13.16
C LEU A 472 -4.85 5.67 13.18
N GLU A 473 -4.77 6.92 13.62
CA GLU A 473 -3.53 7.68 13.65
C GLU A 473 -2.73 7.38 14.93
N ARG A 474 -1.45 7.15 14.79
CA ARG A 474 -0.50 7.15 15.90
C ARG A 474 -0.29 8.60 16.36
N LYS A 475 -0.86 8.96 17.49
CA LYS A 475 -0.81 10.32 18.04
C LYS A 475 0.09 10.40 19.27
N ASN A 476 0.66 11.60 19.46
CA ASN A 476 1.25 12.04 20.74
C ASN A 476 2.35 11.13 21.31
N ASP A 477 3.22 10.61 20.45
CA ASP A 477 4.46 10.04 20.94
C ASP A 477 5.41 11.18 21.32
N SER A 478 5.44 11.53 22.61
CA SER A 478 6.32 12.58 23.16
C SER A 478 7.80 12.18 23.11
N ASN A 479 8.07 10.90 22.84
CA ASN A 479 9.41 10.31 22.85
C ASN A 479 9.90 10.00 21.43
N THR A 480 9.40 10.70 20.41
CA THR A 480 9.83 10.53 19.03
C THR A 480 11.27 10.99 18.80
N ILE A 481 11.95 10.31 17.90
CA ILE A 481 13.30 10.60 17.43
C ILE A 481 13.36 10.55 15.90
N SER A 482 14.32 11.24 15.28
CA SER A 482 14.42 11.39 13.83
C SER A 482 14.54 10.06 13.06
N ASN A 483 15.17 9.09 13.68
CA ASN A 483 15.39 7.76 13.12
C ASN A 483 14.50 6.68 13.74
N LYS A 484 13.30 7.06 14.23
CA LYS A 484 12.35 6.15 14.89
C LYS A 484 12.04 4.88 14.08
N ILE A 485 12.10 4.95 12.76
CA ILE A 485 11.88 3.81 11.86
C ILE A 485 12.95 2.70 11.96
N PHE A 486 14.08 2.97 12.62
CA PHE A 486 15.16 2.02 12.88
C PHE A 486 15.22 1.58 14.35
N ASP A 487 14.26 1.98 15.18
CA ASP A 487 14.23 1.60 16.60
C ASP A 487 13.58 0.22 16.78
N PHE A 488 14.38 -0.83 16.69
CA PHE A 488 13.98 -2.22 16.92
C PHE A 488 14.26 -2.69 18.34
N SER A 489 14.44 -1.76 19.29
CA SER A 489 14.63 -2.13 20.71
C SER A 489 13.42 -2.89 21.24
N GLU A 490 13.65 -3.89 22.08
CA GLU A 490 12.60 -4.73 22.63
C GLU A 490 11.56 -3.89 23.38
N THR A 491 12.02 -2.92 24.19
CA THR A 491 11.16 -2.00 24.92
C THR A 491 10.25 -1.22 23.98
N THR A 492 10.79 -0.61 22.91
CA THR A 492 9.98 0.17 21.95
C THR A 492 9.01 -0.73 21.19
N ILE A 493 9.44 -1.89 20.71
CA ILE A 493 8.55 -2.81 20.00
C ILE A 493 7.39 -3.26 20.89
N ILE A 494 7.66 -3.62 22.16
CA ILE A 494 6.62 -3.99 23.12
C ILE A 494 5.64 -2.81 23.35
N GLN A 495 6.15 -1.60 23.54
CA GLN A 495 5.30 -0.40 23.71
C GLN A 495 4.39 -0.14 22.48
N LEU A 496 4.87 -0.42 21.27
CA LEU A 496 4.09 -0.26 20.04
C LEU A 496 3.04 -1.37 19.85
N LEU A 497 3.28 -2.57 20.40
CA LEU A 497 2.36 -3.72 20.30
C LEU A 497 1.21 -3.67 21.31
N TYR A 498 1.35 -2.95 22.41
CA TYR A 498 0.41 -2.91 23.55
C TYR A 498 0.09 -1.49 24.00
#